data_aab1a8ead472ef0044321aeb1a0ed0b6
#
_entry.id   aab1a8ead472ef0044321aeb1a0ed0b6
#
_cell.length_a   1.000
_cell.length_b   1.000
_cell.length_c   1.000
_cell.angle_alpha   90.00
_cell.angle_beta   90.00
_cell.angle_gamma   90.00
#
_symmetry.space_group_name_H-M   'P 1'
#
loop_
_entity.id
_entity.type
_entity.pdbx_description
1 polymer ?
#
loop_
_entity_poly.entity_id
_entity_poly.type
_entity_poly.pdbx_seq_one_letter_code
_entity_poly.pdbx_strand_id
1 'polypeptide(L)'
;MGVSKLTLIAQCATACASLAGAPSAHAEGTFDGGWNVTLTCPASAQGARGYTYRFPVEIQESVLHGEHGVRETGGWLTLDGSIEPDGSATLIAQGLANAPASAKGRASGSTPYRYSVNVQLDATSGSGTRASARKCEYAFVRD
;
A
#
# COMPACT_ATOMS: atom_id res chain seq x y z
N MET A 1 -84.02 27.52 -16.04
CA MET A 1 -83.67 26.60 -14.99
C MET A 1 -82.73 25.57 -15.63
N GLY A 2 -81.47 25.69 -15.48
CA GLY A 2 -80.46 24.79 -16.01
C GLY A 2 -79.29 24.73 -15.07
N VAL A 3 -79.18 23.66 -14.40
CA VAL A 3 -78.12 23.44 -13.44
C VAL A 3 -76.96 22.81 -14.22
N SER A 4 -75.91 23.60 -14.49
CA SER A 4 -74.65 23.07 -15.08
C SER A 4 -73.83 22.38 -14.05
N LYS A 5 -73.63 21.09 -14.24
CA LYS A 5 -72.68 20.31 -13.46
C LYS A 5 -71.29 20.57 -13.99
N LEU A 6 -70.42 21.20 -13.17
CA LEU A 6 -68.99 21.30 -13.41
C LEU A 6 -68.36 19.98 -12.96
N THR A 7 -67.79 19.29 -13.93
CA THR A 7 -66.96 18.08 -13.66
C THR A 7 -65.53 18.51 -13.42
N LEU A 8 -65.03 18.36 -12.19
CA LEU A 8 -63.68 18.60 -11.83
C LEU A 8 -62.83 17.37 -12.25
N ILE A 9 -61.94 17.53 -13.20
CA ILE A 9 -60.97 16.52 -13.58
C ILE A 9 -59.73 16.73 -12.71
N ALA A 10 -59.54 15.82 -11.77
CA ALA A 10 -58.30 15.77 -10.98
C ALA A 10 -57.17 15.16 -11.82
N GLN A 11 -56.20 15.97 -12.20
CA GLN A 11 -54.95 15.47 -12.80
C GLN A 11 -53.99 15.06 -11.70
N CYS A 12 -53.76 13.75 -11.57
CA CYS A 12 -52.69 13.21 -10.78
C CYS A 12 -51.35 13.35 -11.55
N ALA A 13 -50.54 14.33 -11.18
CA ALA A 13 -49.19 14.48 -11.64
C ALA A 13 -48.29 13.47 -10.87
N THR A 14 -47.90 12.38 -11.53
CA THR A 14 -46.95 11.42 -11.01
C THR A 14 -45.54 12.00 -11.18
N ALA A 15 -44.97 12.53 -10.11
CA ALA A 15 -43.59 12.97 -10.07
C ALA A 15 -42.68 11.72 -9.96
N CYS A 16 -42.04 11.32 -11.06
CA CYS A 16 -40.94 10.36 -11.05
C CYS A 16 -39.71 11.03 -10.45
N ALA A 17 -39.44 10.79 -9.20
CA ALA A 17 -38.16 11.14 -8.57
C ALA A 17 -37.08 10.24 -9.09
N SER A 18 -36.28 10.73 -10.05
CA SER A 18 -35.05 10.07 -10.51
C SER A 18 -34.01 10.19 -9.39
N LEU A 19 -33.76 9.11 -8.65
CA LEU A 19 -32.58 8.98 -7.81
C LEU A 19 -31.38 8.87 -8.73
N ALA A 20 -30.75 10.00 -9.04
CA ALA A 20 -29.41 10.03 -9.60
C ALA A 20 -28.47 9.53 -8.49
N GLY A 21 -28.04 8.28 -8.60
CA GLY A 21 -26.95 7.76 -7.78
C GLY A 21 -25.72 8.61 -8.05
N ALA A 22 -25.30 9.42 -7.07
CA ALA A 22 -24.04 10.12 -7.14
C ALA A 22 -22.92 9.05 -7.19
N PRO A 23 -21.95 9.15 -8.13
CA PRO A 23 -20.78 8.28 -8.08
C PRO A 23 -20.11 8.55 -6.74
N SER A 24 -19.85 7.49 -5.97
CA SER A 24 -19.02 7.57 -4.77
C SER A 24 -17.64 8.00 -5.23
N ALA A 25 -17.33 9.29 -5.11
CA ALA A 25 -15.97 9.77 -5.23
C ALA A 25 -15.22 9.17 -4.03
N HIS A 26 -14.44 8.10 -4.29
CA HIS A 26 -13.46 7.64 -3.34
C HIS A 26 -12.51 8.81 -3.13
N ALA A 27 -12.46 9.36 -1.92
CA ALA A 27 -11.49 10.39 -1.58
C ALA A 27 -10.11 9.77 -1.73
N GLU A 28 -9.32 10.27 -2.69
CA GLU A 28 -7.91 9.93 -2.77
C GLU A 28 -7.26 10.25 -1.42
N GLY A 29 -6.53 9.29 -0.86
CA GLY A 29 -5.79 9.51 0.37
C GLY A 29 -4.71 10.58 0.19
N THR A 30 -4.39 11.29 1.24
CA THR A 30 -3.35 12.35 1.23
C THR A 30 -2.01 11.85 0.68
N PHE A 31 -1.73 10.56 0.83
CA PHE A 31 -0.48 9.93 0.44
C PHE A 31 -0.58 9.13 -0.86
N ASP A 32 -1.75 9.05 -1.48
CA ASP A 32 -1.96 8.28 -2.70
C ASP A 32 -1.06 8.75 -3.84
N GLY A 33 -0.61 7.81 -4.66
CA GLY A 33 0.28 8.01 -5.79
C GLY A 33 1.53 7.15 -5.74
N GLY A 34 2.45 7.41 -6.66
CA GLY A 34 3.72 6.71 -6.79
C GLY A 34 4.78 7.22 -5.80
N TRP A 35 5.52 6.29 -5.26
CA TRP A 35 6.65 6.54 -4.36
C TRP A 35 7.82 5.64 -4.69
N ASN A 36 9.03 6.11 -4.45
CA ASN A 36 10.27 5.33 -4.54
C ASN A 36 10.76 4.99 -3.14
N VAL A 37 11.05 3.72 -2.92
CA VAL A 37 11.58 3.21 -1.65
C VAL A 37 13.04 2.84 -1.81
N THR A 38 13.87 3.29 -0.86
CA THR A 38 15.23 2.80 -0.67
C THR A 38 15.31 2.06 0.66
N LEU A 39 15.52 0.75 0.59
CA LEU A 39 15.76 -0.11 1.74
C LEU A 39 17.27 -0.29 1.90
N THR A 40 17.79 0.04 3.07
CA THR A 40 19.20 -0.18 3.44
C THR A 40 19.29 -1.05 4.67
N CYS A 41 19.91 -2.21 4.52
CA CYS A 41 20.22 -3.11 5.62
C CYS A 41 21.73 -3.16 5.85
N PRO A 42 22.23 -2.79 7.04
CA PRO A 42 23.66 -2.88 7.34
C PRO A 42 24.11 -4.34 7.43
N ALA A 43 25.43 -4.57 7.34
CA ALA A 43 26.00 -5.87 7.64
C ALA A 43 25.64 -6.27 9.08
N SER A 44 25.38 -7.56 9.31
CA SER A 44 25.10 -8.08 10.64
C SER A 44 26.35 -8.60 11.33
N ALA A 45 26.33 -8.60 12.67
CA ALA A 45 27.38 -9.21 13.48
C ALA A 45 27.54 -10.72 13.23
N GLN A 46 26.50 -11.39 12.70
CA GLN A 46 26.50 -12.80 12.35
C GLN A 46 27.03 -13.08 10.93
N GLY A 47 27.62 -12.08 10.26
CA GLY A 47 28.29 -12.25 8.97
C GLY A 47 27.39 -12.07 7.73
N ALA A 48 26.12 -11.67 7.87
CA ALA A 48 25.31 -11.31 6.73
C ALA A 48 25.80 -9.98 6.13
N ARG A 49 25.96 -9.95 4.80
CA ARG A 49 26.37 -8.73 4.09
C ARG A 49 25.30 -7.65 4.15
N GLY A 50 25.73 -6.39 4.17
CA GLY A 50 24.85 -5.24 3.93
C GLY A 50 24.36 -5.22 2.49
N TYR A 51 23.18 -4.65 2.29
CA TYR A 51 22.60 -4.46 0.96
C TYR A 51 21.69 -3.23 0.91
N THR A 52 21.47 -2.76 -0.30
CA THR A 52 20.52 -1.69 -0.58
C THR A 52 19.62 -2.09 -1.75
N TYR A 53 18.32 -2.01 -1.56
CA TYR A 53 17.31 -2.18 -2.62
C TYR A 53 16.63 -0.87 -2.90
N ARG A 54 16.30 -0.63 -4.18
CA ARG A 54 15.46 0.47 -4.63
C ARG A 54 14.33 -0.07 -5.48
N PHE A 55 13.11 0.32 -5.17
CA PHE A 55 11.94 -0.17 -5.88
C PHE A 55 10.77 0.82 -5.76
N PRO A 56 9.91 0.88 -6.79
CA PRO A 56 8.71 1.68 -6.73
C PRO A 56 7.66 1.02 -5.82
N VAL A 57 6.83 1.84 -5.20
CA VAL A 57 5.61 1.42 -4.51
C VAL A 57 4.48 2.33 -4.95
N GLU A 58 3.26 1.83 -4.90
CA GLU A 58 2.04 2.58 -5.19
C GLU A 58 1.19 2.64 -3.94
N ILE A 59 0.62 3.80 -3.66
CA ILE A 59 -0.39 3.97 -2.61
C ILE A 59 -1.71 4.31 -3.31
N GLN A 60 -2.71 3.46 -3.11
CA GLN A 60 -4.07 3.64 -3.63
C GLN A 60 -5.08 3.44 -2.50
N GLU A 61 -5.97 4.41 -2.32
CA GLU A 61 -6.96 4.37 -1.24
C GLU A 61 -6.31 4.10 0.13
N SER A 62 -5.16 4.74 0.38
CA SER A 62 -4.34 4.58 1.59
C SER A 62 -3.73 3.18 1.78
N VAL A 63 -3.74 2.30 0.78
CA VAL A 63 -3.07 1.00 0.81
C VAL A 63 -1.79 1.06 -0.01
N LEU A 64 -0.66 0.77 0.63
CA LEU A 64 0.65 0.70 -0.01
C LEU A 64 0.93 -0.72 -0.48
N HIS A 65 1.39 -0.84 -1.71
CA HIS A 65 1.95 -2.07 -2.27
C HIS A 65 3.21 -1.78 -3.08
N GLY A 66 4.24 -2.57 -2.87
CA GLY A 66 5.47 -2.51 -3.66
C GLY A 66 6.18 -3.85 -3.73
N GLU A 67 6.97 -4.03 -4.78
CA GLU A 67 7.69 -5.28 -5.02
C GLU A 67 9.10 -4.99 -5.55
N HIS A 68 10.08 -5.72 -5.05
CA HIS A 68 11.47 -5.70 -5.50
C HIS A 68 11.90 -7.10 -5.94
N GLY A 69 12.67 -7.16 -7.02
CA GLY A 69 13.25 -8.40 -7.52
C GLY A 69 12.26 -9.26 -8.30
N VAL A 70 12.65 -10.49 -8.55
CA VAL A 70 11.83 -11.47 -9.28
C VAL A 70 11.18 -12.42 -8.28
N ARG A 71 9.87 -12.56 -8.40
CA ARG A 71 9.06 -13.43 -7.52
C ARG A 71 9.66 -14.83 -7.41
N GLU A 72 9.66 -15.36 -6.20
CA GLU A 72 10.19 -16.70 -5.88
C GLU A 72 11.69 -16.89 -6.09
N THR A 73 12.45 -15.81 -6.30
CA THR A 73 13.92 -15.85 -6.33
C THR A 73 14.52 -15.19 -5.10
N GLY A 74 15.79 -15.49 -4.80
CA GLY A 74 16.53 -14.83 -3.71
C GLY A 74 16.63 -13.32 -3.96
N GLY A 75 16.35 -12.51 -2.93
CA GLY A 75 16.31 -11.06 -3.00
C GLY A 75 14.94 -10.49 -3.36
N TRP A 76 13.94 -11.31 -3.63
CA TRP A 76 12.56 -10.87 -3.81
C TRP A 76 11.97 -10.36 -2.49
N LEU A 77 11.23 -9.27 -2.57
CA LEU A 77 10.59 -8.61 -1.45
C LEU A 77 9.25 -8.01 -1.90
N THR A 78 8.21 -8.17 -1.09
CA THR A 78 7.02 -7.32 -1.13
C THR A 78 6.93 -6.46 0.12
N LEU A 79 6.35 -5.26 -0.03
CA LEU A 79 6.07 -4.32 1.05
C LEU A 79 4.61 -3.92 0.95
N ASP A 80 3.81 -4.24 1.98
CA ASP A 80 2.36 -4.09 1.96
C ASP A 80 1.83 -3.53 3.27
N GLY A 81 0.79 -2.71 3.19
CA GLY A 81 0.06 -2.24 4.36
C GLY A 81 -0.76 -0.98 4.14
N SER A 82 -1.52 -0.61 5.16
CA SER A 82 -2.36 0.59 5.14
C SER A 82 -1.66 1.77 5.78
N ILE A 83 -1.85 2.96 5.20
CA ILE A 83 -1.34 4.24 5.71
C ILE A 83 -2.48 4.94 6.46
N GLU A 84 -2.23 5.31 7.70
CA GLU A 84 -3.16 6.07 8.50
C GLU A 84 -3.22 7.54 8.01
N PRO A 85 -4.30 8.29 8.31
CA PRO A 85 -4.44 9.68 7.88
C PRO A 85 -3.32 10.62 8.34
N ASP A 86 -2.62 10.29 9.43
CA ASP A 86 -1.47 11.03 9.96
C ASP A 86 -0.12 10.63 9.31
N GLY A 87 -0.14 9.71 8.34
CA GLY A 87 1.04 9.18 7.66
C GLY A 87 1.75 8.04 8.38
N SER A 88 1.29 7.65 9.56
CA SER A 88 1.84 6.49 10.26
C SER A 88 1.37 5.19 9.60
N ALA A 89 2.22 4.17 9.63
CA ALA A 89 1.87 2.84 9.15
C ALA A 89 2.72 1.76 9.81
N THR A 90 2.14 0.56 9.91
CA THR A 90 2.90 -0.66 10.15
C THR A 90 2.78 -1.52 8.90
N LEU A 91 3.82 -1.51 8.08
CA LEU A 91 3.88 -2.29 6.85
C LEU A 91 4.44 -3.67 7.13
N ILE A 92 4.11 -4.62 6.27
CA ILE A 92 4.68 -5.98 6.28
C ILE A 92 5.64 -6.11 5.11
N ALA A 93 6.89 -6.39 5.41
CA ALA A 93 7.89 -6.81 4.45
C ALA A 93 8.00 -8.33 4.49
N GLN A 94 7.87 -8.97 3.34
CA GLN A 94 8.06 -10.42 3.20
C GLN A 94 8.74 -10.75 1.88
N GLY A 95 9.46 -11.85 1.86
CA GLY A 95 10.19 -12.23 0.67
C GLY A 95 11.10 -13.44 0.87
N LEU A 96 12.10 -13.55 0.02
CA LEU A 96 13.10 -14.61 0.05
C LEU A 96 14.50 -14.01 0.18
N ALA A 97 15.19 -14.33 1.25
CA ALA A 97 16.58 -13.94 1.41
C ALA A 97 17.47 -14.73 0.44
N ASN A 98 18.53 -14.09 -0.04
CA ASN A 98 19.59 -14.82 -0.75
C ASN A 98 20.23 -15.86 0.19
N ALA A 99 20.51 -17.05 -0.33
CA ALA A 99 21.27 -18.03 0.42
C ALA A 99 22.64 -17.44 0.81
N PRO A 100 23.07 -17.56 2.09
CA PRO A 100 24.40 -17.12 2.46
C PRO A 100 25.44 -17.90 1.66
N ALA A 101 26.49 -17.21 1.18
CA ALA A 101 27.58 -17.83 0.38
C ALA A 101 28.29 -18.97 1.11
N SER A 102 28.08 -19.11 2.41
CA SER A 102 28.65 -20.17 3.28
C SER A 102 27.78 -21.41 3.38
N ALA A 103 26.60 -21.46 2.76
CA ALA A 103 25.76 -22.67 2.73
C ALA A 103 26.31 -23.70 1.73
N LYS A 104 27.53 -24.20 1.97
CA LYS A 104 28.07 -25.31 1.20
C LYS A 104 27.18 -26.54 1.40
N GLY A 105 26.55 -27.01 0.32
CA GLY A 105 25.82 -28.27 0.27
C GLY A 105 24.31 -28.17 0.44
N ARG A 106 23.71 -26.99 0.56
CA ARG A 106 22.28 -26.81 0.38
C ARG A 106 22.01 -26.32 -1.04
N ALA A 107 21.18 -27.06 -1.78
CA ALA A 107 20.60 -26.57 -3.01
C ALA A 107 20.14 -25.13 -2.79
N SER A 108 20.43 -24.24 -3.72
CA SER A 108 20.09 -22.80 -3.76
C SER A 108 18.77 -22.47 -3.06
N GLY A 109 18.77 -22.49 -1.72
CA GLY A 109 17.60 -22.31 -0.89
C GLY A 109 17.53 -20.86 -0.46
N SER A 110 16.71 -20.08 -1.15
CA SER A 110 16.24 -18.82 -0.61
C SER A 110 15.40 -19.11 0.63
N THR A 111 15.69 -18.40 1.74
CA THR A 111 14.96 -18.56 3.00
C THR A 111 13.82 -17.55 3.07
N PRO A 112 12.56 -17.98 3.25
CA PRO A 112 11.44 -17.08 3.47
C PRO A 112 11.65 -16.23 4.72
N TYR A 113 11.23 -14.95 4.63
CA TYR A 113 11.21 -14.07 5.80
C TYR A 113 9.95 -13.20 5.79
N ARG A 114 9.58 -12.73 6.98
CA ARG A 114 8.50 -11.78 7.19
C ARG A 114 8.81 -10.95 8.43
N TYR A 115 8.64 -9.63 8.35
CA TYR A 115 8.77 -8.72 9.48
C TYR A 115 7.93 -7.46 9.29
N SER A 116 7.71 -6.75 10.40
CA SER A 116 7.01 -5.47 10.40
C SER A 116 7.99 -4.30 10.23
N VAL A 117 7.52 -3.26 9.54
CA VAL A 117 8.22 -1.99 9.33
C VAL A 117 7.35 -0.87 9.85
N ASN A 118 7.82 -0.14 10.84
CA ASN A 118 7.15 1.06 11.34
C ASN A 118 7.53 2.24 10.47
N VAL A 119 6.54 2.92 9.90
CA VAL A 119 6.72 3.98 8.91
C VAL A 119 6.02 5.26 9.34
N GLN A 120 6.61 6.39 8.99
CA GLN A 120 5.99 7.70 9.04
C GLN A 120 6.20 8.40 7.70
N LEU A 121 5.11 8.76 7.02
CA LEU A 121 5.11 9.53 5.77
C LEU A 121 4.75 10.98 6.05
N ASP A 122 5.41 11.88 5.34
CA ASP A 122 5.03 13.27 5.12
C ASP A 122 4.48 13.42 3.68
N ALA A 123 4.15 14.64 3.28
CA ALA A 123 3.55 14.90 1.96
C ALA A 123 4.43 14.44 0.78
N THR A 124 5.76 14.48 0.91
CA THR A 124 6.73 14.22 -0.17
C THR A 124 7.81 13.20 0.18
N SER A 125 7.94 12.84 1.44
CA SER A 125 8.98 11.92 1.91
C SER A 125 8.51 11.12 3.11
N GLY A 126 9.29 10.14 3.51
CA GLY A 126 9.02 9.38 4.71
C GLY A 126 10.19 8.49 5.10
N SER A 127 10.08 7.91 6.28
CA SER A 127 11.07 6.99 6.80
C SER A 127 10.41 5.81 7.49
N GLY A 128 11.10 4.69 7.53
CA GLY A 128 10.64 3.51 8.23
C GLY A 128 11.80 2.69 8.78
N THR A 129 11.51 1.90 9.80
CA THR A 129 12.49 1.01 10.42
C THR A 129 11.91 -0.37 10.63
N ARG A 130 12.73 -1.38 10.42
CA ARG A 130 12.40 -2.76 10.75
C ARG A 130 12.26 -2.90 12.27
N ALA A 131 11.13 -3.45 12.72
CA ALA A 131 10.82 -3.59 14.14
C ALA A 131 11.60 -4.72 14.87
N SER A 132 12.40 -5.52 14.15
CA SER A 132 13.10 -6.70 14.71
C SER A 132 14.61 -6.68 14.45
N ALA A 133 15.32 -7.54 15.15
CA ALA A 133 16.78 -7.78 15.30
C ALA A 133 17.78 -7.05 14.40
N ARG A 134 17.58 -7.01 13.07
CA ARG A 134 18.45 -6.26 12.14
C ARG A 134 17.81 -4.93 11.83
N LYS A 135 18.46 -3.83 12.19
CA LYS A 135 17.98 -2.48 11.92
C LYS A 135 18.15 -2.13 10.45
N CYS A 136 17.16 -2.49 9.64
CA CYS A 136 17.05 -2.01 8.27
C CYS A 136 16.26 -0.71 8.25
N GLU A 137 16.69 0.23 7.42
CA GLU A 137 16.06 1.53 7.26
C GLU A 137 15.40 1.62 5.89
N TYR A 138 14.22 2.23 5.87
CA TYR A 138 13.44 2.52 4.68
C TYR A 138 13.34 4.02 4.49
N ALA A 139 13.69 4.51 3.33
CA ALA A 139 13.46 5.89 2.92
C ALA A 139 12.42 5.91 1.81
N PHE A 140 11.42 6.75 1.93
CA PHE A 140 10.35 6.95 0.98
C PHE A 140 10.46 8.33 0.35
N VAL A 141 10.35 8.42 -0.95
CA VAL A 141 10.30 9.69 -1.69
C VAL A 141 9.17 9.62 -2.69
N ARG A 142 8.27 10.60 -2.66
CA ARG A 142 7.15 10.70 -3.60
C ARG A 142 7.65 11.07 -4.98
N ASP A 143 7.05 10.49 -6.04
CA ASP A 143 7.33 10.78 -7.44
C ASP A 143 6.91 12.19 -7.86
#